data_ab3fcb3d0c50bd5cfa73647c4beb4722
#
_entry.id   ab3fcb3d0c50bd5cfa73647c4beb4722
#
_cell.length_a   1.000
_cell.length_b   1.000
_cell.length_c   1.000
_cell.angle_alpha   90.00
_cell.angle_beta   90.00
_cell.angle_gamma   90.00
#
_symmetry.space_group_name_H-M   'P 1'
#
loop_
_entity.id
_entity.type
_entity.pdbx_description
1 polymer ?
#
loop_
_entity_poly.entity_id
_entity_poly.type
_entity_poly.pdbx_seq_one_letter_code
_entity_poly.pdbx_strand_id
1 'polypeptide(L)'
;MRKMQTLIGLSILLGLLVTACSPSAPPAEPTPLPPPTQAPAATAAAVFEPLSVSAGCESGSIIQEIAALDEKTVQFSLCRSDPAFLSKAAFIAFAIQPREHLEASAGDRSILENPVGTGPWMFDRWDRGDSITFTQFDGYWGSPTFADTLVFRWTREAAARWLELESGNVDGIDFPSPDDYETILANPDHQLLFKAPLNNFYLGMNNKFPPFDDVRVRKAIAMGIDRQRLVDTFYPLGSKVATHFTPCEIANGCAGDPWYEFDPQAARALLAEAGFADGFSTSIFYRDVVRSYLPEVSQIAQELQNQLAENLGIDAKIELFESGEFVARAGEGSLDGLHMYGWIADFPHITNFLDTHFGETSVRFGSLPPEIYQPIMEAAQIADAEKAEPLYAEANNAIREFIPMMPMVHAVSAAAYKADVLGATASPLSTDNFAVMDPGGRDILVWMQNAEPISLYCADETDSESLRSCAQILESLYSYVPGGTDFEPALATSCEENEDSTVWTCNLREGVLFHDGSLLDANDVVASWAAGWDASSPLHVGSTGIFEYYSTLFGLINVP
;
A
#
# COMPACT_ATOMS: atom_id res chain seq x y z
N MET A 1 -20.77 63.00 4.16
CA MET A 1 -20.27 64.19 3.45
C MET A 1 -19.61 63.75 2.18
N ARG A 2 -20.10 64.38 1.03
CA ARG A 2 -19.56 64.45 -0.35
C ARG A 2 -19.15 63.13 -1.02
N LYS A 3 -19.96 62.56 -1.89
CA LYS A 3 -20.31 62.78 -3.32
C LYS A 3 -19.13 63.30 -4.16
N MET A 4 -18.75 62.53 -5.19
CA MET A 4 -18.57 63.10 -6.52
C MET A 4 -18.70 61.99 -7.59
N GLN A 5 -19.67 62.21 -8.50
CA GLN A 5 -19.93 61.53 -9.79
C GLN A 5 -19.14 62.26 -10.89
N THR A 6 -18.80 61.52 -11.96
CA THR A 6 -18.68 62.06 -13.36
C THR A 6 -18.59 60.81 -14.26
N LEU A 7 -19.48 60.46 -15.09
CA LEU A 7 -20.20 60.82 -16.28
C LEU A 7 -19.35 61.10 -17.54
N ILE A 8 -19.81 60.48 -18.69
CA ILE A 8 -19.68 60.86 -20.13
C ILE A 8 -18.46 60.15 -20.80
N GLY A 9 -18.57 59.49 -21.99
CA GLY A 9 -19.47 59.81 -23.12
C GLY A 9 -19.43 58.75 -24.22
N LEU A 10 -20.55 58.59 -24.81
CA LEU A 10 -20.94 57.83 -25.98
C LEU A 10 -20.52 58.59 -27.25
N SER A 11 -19.79 57.95 -28.19
CA SER A 11 -19.59 58.48 -29.54
C SER A 11 -19.91 57.38 -30.56
N ILE A 12 -21.04 57.60 -31.24
CA ILE A 12 -21.49 56.89 -32.44
C ILE A 12 -20.77 57.50 -33.63
N LEU A 13 -20.08 56.69 -34.44
CA LEU A 13 -19.61 57.09 -35.77
C LEU A 13 -20.25 56.21 -36.84
N LEU A 14 -21.11 56.85 -37.62
CA LEU A 14 -21.79 56.27 -38.78
C LEU A 14 -20.83 56.40 -39.98
N GLY A 15 -20.43 55.27 -40.59
CA GLY A 15 -19.60 55.30 -41.81
C GLY A 15 -20.29 54.63 -42.98
N LEU A 16 -20.45 55.45 -44.04
CA LEU A 16 -21.15 55.18 -45.30
C LEU A 16 -20.57 54.00 -46.08
N LEU A 17 -21.49 53.17 -46.59
CA LEU A 17 -21.25 52.20 -47.65
C LEU A 17 -20.98 52.88 -48.97
N VAL A 18 -19.83 52.64 -49.60
CA VAL A 18 -19.58 52.93 -51.03
C VAL A 18 -19.37 51.56 -51.73
N THR A 19 -20.36 51.24 -52.56
CA THR A 19 -20.29 50.11 -53.49
C THR A 19 -19.43 50.48 -54.69
N ALA A 20 -18.27 49.82 -54.86
CA ALA A 20 -17.49 49.88 -56.10
C ALA A 20 -17.59 48.53 -56.84
N CYS A 21 -18.21 48.60 -58.02
CA CYS A 21 -18.15 47.45 -58.95
C CYS A 21 -16.76 47.36 -59.57
N SER A 22 -16.13 46.24 -59.47
CA SER A 22 -14.93 45.87 -60.24
C SER A 22 -15.26 44.72 -61.20
N PRO A 23 -14.66 44.69 -62.39
CA PRO A 23 -14.99 43.72 -63.43
C PRO A 23 -14.45 42.35 -63.15
N SER A 24 -15.19 41.31 -63.57
CA SER A 24 -14.87 39.90 -63.48
C SER A 24 -13.62 39.54 -64.26
N ALA A 25 -12.67 38.88 -63.58
CA ALA A 25 -11.51 38.22 -64.20
C ALA A 25 -11.90 36.91 -64.89
N PRO A 26 -11.19 36.49 -65.94
CA PRO A 26 -11.44 35.23 -66.64
C PRO A 26 -11.13 34.01 -65.79
N PRO A 27 -11.72 32.83 -66.04
CA PRO A 27 -11.49 31.63 -65.26
C PRO A 27 -10.03 31.15 -65.39
N ALA A 28 -9.41 30.88 -64.24
CA ALA A 28 -8.08 30.31 -64.15
C ALA A 28 -8.07 28.87 -64.65
N GLU A 29 -7.08 28.48 -65.43
CA GLU A 29 -6.80 27.10 -65.81
C GLU A 29 -6.53 26.24 -64.57
N PRO A 30 -6.94 24.97 -64.56
CA PRO A 30 -6.70 24.08 -63.40
C PRO A 30 -5.20 23.80 -63.24
N THR A 31 -4.67 24.14 -62.09
CA THR A 31 -3.31 23.83 -61.68
C THR A 31 -3.16 22.29 -61.59
N PRO A 32 -2.12 21.67 -62.18
CA PRO A 32 -1.91 20.23 -62.04
C PRO A 32 -1.69 19.88 -60.57
N LEU A 33 -2.39 18.83 -60.11
CA LEU A 33 -2.21 18.24 -58.78
C LEU A 33 -0.73 17.85 -58.58
N PRO A 34 -0.14 18.15 -57.42
CA PRO A 34 1.19 17.65 -57.11
C PRO A 34 1.19 16.12 -57.12
N PRO A 35 2.31 15.49 -57.51
CA PRO A 35 2.42 14.04 -57.49
C PRO A 35 2.18 13.53 -56.05
N PRO A 36 1.59 12.33 -55.88
CA PRO A 36 1.33 11.78 -54.57
C PRO A 36 2.64 11.73 -53.77
N THR A 37 2.63 12.39 -52.60
CA THR A 37 3.73 12.27 -51.64
C THR A 37 3.91 10.80 -51.32
N GLN A 38 5.06 10.24 -51.60
CA GLN A 38 5.40 8.89 -51.14
C GLN A 38 5.18 8.85 -49.62
N ALA A 39 4.37 7.89 -49.18
CA ALA A 39 4.27 7.58 -47.76
C ALA A 39 5.69 7.37 -47.20
N PRO A 40 5.99 7.86 -45.99
CA PRO A 40 7.25 7.59 -45.36
C PRO A 40 7.50 6.08 -45.42
N ALA A 41 8.70 5.69 -45.84
CA ALA A 41 9.12 4.30 -45.79
C ALA A 41 8.89 3.83 -44.34
N ALA A 42 8.20 2.72 -44.16
CA ALA A 42 8.06 2.09 -42.86
C ALA A 42 9.46 1.96 -42.28
N THR A 43 9.71 2.65 -41.17
CA THR A 43 10.92 2.49 -40.37
C THR A 43 10.98 0.99 -40.07
N ALA A 44 12.10 0.35 -40.35
CA ALA A 44 12.30 -1.04 -39.96
C ALA A 44 12.01 -1.14 -38.46
N ALA A 45 11.12 -2.05 -38.09
CA ALA A 45 10.84 -2.30 -36.67
C ALA A 45 12.19 -2.52 -35.96
N ALA A 46 12.43 -1.80 -34.89
CA ALA A 46 13.62 -2.01 -34.08
C ALA A 46 13.62 -3.49 -33.64
N VAL A 47 14.76 -4.14 -33.79
CA VAL A 47 14.90 -5.53 -33.33
C VAL A 47 14.81 -5.49 -31.82
N PHE A 48 13.90 -6.25 -31.22
CA PHE A 48 13.81 -6.38 -29.77
C PHE A 48 15.12 -6.95 -29.22
N GLU A 49 15.77 -6.24 -28.31
CA GLU A 49 16.97 -6.69 -27.62
C GLU A 49 16.59 -7.04 -26.16
N PRO A 50 16.53 -8.33 -25.78
CA PRO A 50 16.10 -8.75 -24.46
C PRO A 50 17.01 -8.20 -23.35
N LEU A 51 16.40 -7.64 -22.30
CA LEU A 51 17.08 -7.27 -21.07
C LEU A 51 17.10 -8.43 -20.09
N SER A 52 18.16 -8.51 -19.29
CA SER A 52 18.21 -9.32 -18.09
C SER A 52 19.03 -8.65 -17.00
N VAL A 53 18.64 -8.88 -15.74
CA VAL A 53 19.39 -8.50 -14.55
C VAL A 53 19.51 -9.73 -13.67
N SER A 54 20.73 -10.07 -13.25
CA SER A 54 21.02 -11.28 -12.50
C SER A 54 21.96 -11.03 -11.34
N ALA A 55 21.82 -11.85 -10.29
CA ALA A 55 22.74 -11.91 -9.16
C ALA A 55 22.97 -13.39 -8.78
N GLY A 56 24.14 -13.65 -8.19
CA GLY A 56 24.38 -14.99 -7.63
C GLY A 56 23.56 -15.20 -6.35
N CYS A 57 23.14 -16.42 -6.08
CA CYS A 57 22.40 -16.76 -4.85
C CYS A 57 23.21 -16.50 -3.57
N GLU A 58 24.52 -16.34 -3.66
CA GLU A 58 25.40 -15.91 -2.57
C GLU A 58 25.20 -14.44 -2.16
N SER A 59 24.48 -13.65 -2.96
CA SER A 59 24.12 -12.27 -2.62
C SER A 59 23.17 -12.14 -1.44
N GLY A 60 22.47 -13.24 -1.08
CA GLY A 60 21.40 -13.24 -0.08
C GLY A 60 20.02 -12.90 -0.65
N SER A 61 19.94 -12.53 -1.93
CA SER A 61 18.66 -12.30 -2.61
C SER A 61 17.94 -13.61 -2.90
N ILE A 62 16.60 -13.57 -2.86
CA ILE A 62 15.75 -14.68 -3.31
C ILE A 62 15.70 -14.72 -4.83
N ILE A 63 15.69 -13.58 -5.49
CA ILE A 63 15.73 -13.50 -6.96
C ILE A 63 17.16 -13.73 -7.43
N GLN A 64 17.34 -14.67 -8.37
CA GLN A 64 18.59 -14.94 -9.05
C GLN A 64 18.69 -14.17 -10.36
N GLU A 65 17.61 -14.13 -11.13
CA GLU A 65 17.55 -13.46 -12.43
C GLU A 65 16.14 -13.03 -12.77
N ILE A 66 16.02 -11.88 -13.42
CA ILE A 66 14.82 -11.42 -14.11
C ILE A 66 15.22 -11.20 -15.56
N ALA A 67 14.61 -11.91 -16.51
CA ALA A 67 14.99 -11.90 -17.92
C ALA A 67 13.78 -11.79 -18.85
N ALA A 68 13.85 -10.89 -19.81
CA ALA A 68 13.00 -10.93 -20.98
C ALA A 68 13.49 -12.06 -21.90
N LEU A 69 12.65 -13.06 -22.18
CA LEU A 69 12.99 -14.14 -23.12
C LEU A 69 12.68 -13.73 -24.55
N ASP A 70 11.63 -12.98 -24.74
CA ASP A 70 11.21 -12.32 -25.96
C ASP A 70 10.35 -11.09 -25.59
N GLU A 71 9.74 -10.44 -26.59
CA GLU A 71 8.95 -9.21 -26.44
C GLU A 71 7.76 -9.35 -25.45
N LYS A 72 7.25 -10.57 -25.27
CA LYS A 72 6.04 -10.87 -24.47
C LYS A 72 6.24 -11.90 -23.37
N THR A 73 7.44 -12.38 -23.17
CA THR A 73 7.73 -13.41 -22.16
C THR A 73 8.81 -12.93 -21.21
N VAL A 74 8.48 -12.86 -19.94
CA VAL A 74 9.43 -12.57 -18.86
C VAL A 74 9.58 -13.78 -17.94
N GLN A 75 10.81 -14.05 -17.51
CA GLN A 75 11.12 -15.14 -16.59
C GLN A 75 11.81 -14.61 -15.34
N PHE A 76 11.35 -15.13 -14.20
CA PHE A 76 11.95 -14.92 -12.89
C PHE A 76 12.56 -16.24 -12.44
N SER A 77 13.87 -16.26 -12.22
CA SER A 77 14.59 -17.38 -11.61
C SER A 77 14.89 -17.04 -10.16
N LEU A 78 14.56 -17.94 -9.25
CA LEU A 78 14.70 -17.76 -7.82
C LEU A 78 15.76 -18.71 -7.25
N CYS A 79 16.44 -18.29 -6.21
CA CYS A 79 17.45 -19.08 -5.50
C CYS A 79 16.85 -20.18 -4.60
N ARG A 80 15.57 -20.06 -4.30
CA ARG A 80 14.77 -21.02 -3.53
C ARG A 80 13.32 -20.95 -3.95
N SER A 81 12.56 -21.99 -3.64
CA SER A 81 11.11 -22.03 -3.87
C SER A 81 10.40 -20.84 -3.21
N ASP A 82 9.50 -20.20 -3.95
CA ASP A 82 8.58 -19.17 -3.43
C ASP A 82 7.16 -19.36 -3.99
N PRO A 83 6.35 -20.23 -3.38
CA PRO A 83 4.98 -20.47 -3.80
C PRO A 83 4.08 -19.23 -3.68
N ALA A 84 4.46 -18.23 -2.87
CA ALA A 84 3.74 -16.97 -2.72
C ALA A 84 4.07 -15.95 -3.82
N PHE A 85 4.95 -16.28 -4.78
CA PHE A 85 5.45 -15.33 -5.78
C PHE A 85 4.34 -14.59 -6.53
N LEU A 86 3.29 -15.30 -7.02
CA LEU A 86 2.20 -14.63 -7.73
C LEU A 86 1.37 -13.72 -6.83
N SER A 87 1.15 -14.10 -5.57
CA SER A 87 0.49 -13.23 -4.60
C SER A 87 1.30 -11.95 -4.35
N LYS A 88 2.63 -12.07 -4.26
CA LYS A 88 3.53 -10.91 -4.18
C LYS A 88 3.50 -10.09 -5.48
N ALA A 89 3.60 -10.75 -6.65
CA ALA A 89 3.58 -10.09 -7.96
C ALA A 89 2.25 -9.39 -8.31
N ALA A 90 1.17 -9.66 -7.58
CA ALA A 90 -0.09 -8.94 -7.68
C ALA A 90 -0.10 -7.63 -6.87
N PHE A 91 0.84 -7.47 -5.95
CA PHE A 91 0.90 -6.30 -5.08
C PHE A 91 1.44 -5.08 -5.83
N ILE A 92 0.79 -3.92 -5.64
CA ILE A 92 1.05 -2.71 -6.44
C ILE A 92 2.46 -2.13 -6.29
N ALA A 93 3.19 -2.47 -5.24
CA ALA A 93 4.60 -2.10 -5.10
C ALA A 93 5.49 -2.69 -6.22
N PHE A 94 5.02 -3.76 -6.89
CA PHE A 94 5.70 -4.40 -8.01
C PHE A 94 5.08 -4.04 -9.37
N ALA A 95 4.44 -2.86 -9.46
CA ALA A 95 3.83 -2.36 -10.68
C ALA A 95 4.85 -2.05 -11.77
N ILE A 96 4.38 -2.10 -13.01
CA ILE A 96 5.21 -1.94 -14.20
C ILE A 96 5.04 -0.51 -14.74
N GLN A 97 6.17 0.12 -15.08
CA GLN A 97 6.23 1.42 -15.74
C GLN A 97 7.10 1.34 -17.01
N PRO A 98 6.92 2.24 -17.99
CA PRO A 98 7.74 2.23 -19.19
C PRO A 98 9.22 2.42 -18.82
N ARG A 99 10.09 1.59 -19.38
CA ARG A 99 11.54 1.70 -19.16
C ARG A 99 12.07 3.09 -19.51
N GLU A 100 11.63 3.66 -20.63
CA GLU A 100 12.04 4.97 -21.08
C GLU A 100 11.62 6.08 -20.10
N HIS A 101 10.45 5.94 -19.46
CA HIS A 101 10.00 6.86 -18.42
C HIS A 101 10.87 6.75 -17.15
N LEU A 102 11.17 5.52 -16.71
CA LEU A 102 12.09 5.29 -15.59
C LEU A 102 13.47 5.93 -15.85
N GLU A 103 14.03 5.70 -17.03
CA GLU A 103 15.32 6.27 -17.44
C GLU A 103 15.31 7.80 -17.51
N ALA A 104 14.22 8.40 -18.00
CA ALA A 104 14.10 9.85 -18.12
C ALA A 104 13.90 10.55 -16.76
N SER A 105 13.18 9.92 -15.84
CA SER A 105 12.75 10.52 -14.56
C SER A 105 13.68 10.25 -13.37
N ALA A 106 14.64 9.32 -13.51
CA ALA A 106 15.56 8.97 -12.43
C ALA A 106 16.44 10.15 -11.98
N GLY A 107 16.89 10.99 -12.94
CA GLY A 107 17.85 12.06 -12.67
C GLY A 107 17.29 13.22 -11.86
N ASP A 108 16.00 13.54 -11.99
CA ASP A 108 15.33 14.67 -11.33
C ASP A 108 14.27 14.24 -10.31
N ARG A 109 14.08 12.93 -10.14
CA ARG A 109 13.06 12.33 -9.25
C ARG A 109 11.62 12.69 -9.62
N SER A 110 11.36 13.10 -10.86
CA SER A 110 10.01 13.45 -11.30
C SER A 110 9.03 12.27 -11.25
N ILE A 111 9.53 11.04 -11.25
CA ILE A 111 8.75 9.81 -11.09
C ILE A 111 7.92 9.79 -9.80
N LEU A 112 8.36 10.48 -8.74
CA LEU A 112 7.63 10.54 -7.46
C LEU A 112 6.29 11.25 -7.56
N GLU A 113 6.11 12.12 -8.56
CA GLU A 113 4.91 12.94 -8.72
C GLU A 113 4.25 12.78 -10.10
N ASN A 114 4.95 12.20 -11.07
CA ASN A 114 4.48 12.07 -12.45
C ASN A 114 4.57 10.61 -12.94
N PRO A 115 3.75 9.70 -12.39
CA PRO A 115 3.76 8.30 -12.76
C PRO A 115 3.19 8.13 -14.18
N VAL A 116 3.75 7.17 -14.92
CA VAL A 116 3.19 6.66 -16.18
C VAL A 116 2.91 5.18 -16.01
N GLY A 117 1.68 4.77 -16.17
CA GLY A 117 1.25 3.39 -16.01
C GLY A 117 0.36 2.91 -17.14
N THR A 118 -0.26 1.77 -16.93
CA THR A 118 -1.19 1.11 -17.84
C THR A 118 -2.61 1.10 -17.31
N GLY A 119 -2.82 1.63 -16.10
CA GLY A 119 -4.09 1.55 -15.38
C GLY A 119 -5.24 2.32 -16.02
N PRO A 120 -6.48 2.13 -15.51
CA PRO A 120 -7.68 2.74 -16.08
C PRO A 120 -7.74 4.26 -15.92
N TRP A 121 -6.91 4.81 -15.04
CA TRP A 121 -6.83 6.24 -14.78
C TRP A 121 -5.44 6.78 -15.09
N MET A 122 -5.38 7.97 -15.71
CA MET A 122 -4.14 8.73 -15.91
C MET A 122 -4.01 9.81 -14.83
N PHE A 123 -2.80 10.04 -14.36
CA PHE A 123 -2.49 11.19 -13.51
C PHE A 123 -2.71 12.50 -14.29
N ASP A 124 -3.49 13.43 -13.73
CA ASP A 124 -3.70 14.78 -14.29
C ASP A 124 -2.91 15.83 -13.49
N ARG A 125 -3.18 15.95 -12.19
CA ARG A 125 -2.49 16.89 -11.33
C ARG A 125 -2.55 16.52 -9.84
N TRP A 126 -1.62 17.05 -9.10
CA TRP A 126 -1.55 16.98 -7.65
C TRP A 126 -1.50 18.39 -7.06
N ASP A 127 -2.59 18.83 -6.48
CA ASP A 127 -2.69 20.08 -5.71
C ASP A 127 -2.31 19.76 -4.26
N ARG A 128 -1.01 19.89 -3.93
CA ARG A 128 -0.45 19.52 -2.63
C ARG A 128 -1.22 20.13 -1.46
N GLY A 129 -1.56 19.28 -0.47
CA GLY A 129 -2.36 19.66 0.69
C GLY A 129 -3.87 19.72 0.46
N ASP A 130 -4.36 19.44 -0.77
CA ASP A 130 -5.79 19.51 -1.12
C ASP A 130 -6.28 18.24 -1.82
N SER A 131 -5.76 17.93 -3.02
CA SER A 131 -6.30 16.85 -3.84
C SER A 131 -5.33 16.30 -4.89
N ILE A 132 -5.60 15.06 -5.35
CA ILE A 132 -5.06 14.50 -6.59
C ILE A 132 -6.24 14.26 -7.54
N THR A 133 -6.06 14.63 -8.81
CA THR A 133 -7.03 14.40 -9.88
C THR A 133 -6.45 13.41 -10.88
N PHE A 134 -7.30 12.47 -11.28
CA PHE A 134 -7.03 11.48 -12.31
C PHE A 134 -8.11 11.58 -13.39
N THR A 135 -7.76 11.34 -14.65
CA THR A 135 -8.67 11.28 -15.78
C THR A 135 -8.73 9.89 -16.37
N GLN A 136 -9.87 9.52 -16.93
CA GLN A 136 -10.05 8.24 -17.61
C GLN A 136 -8.99 8.05 -18.72
N PHE A 137 -8.49 6.84 -18.87
CA PHE A 137 -7.60 6.46 -19.95
C PHE A 137 -8.37 5.77 -21.09
N ASP A 138 -8.59 6.47 -22.20
CA ASP A 138 -9.30 5.93 -23.37
C ASP A 138 -8.61 4.72 -24.01
N GLY A 139 -7.29 4.61 -23.80
CA GLY A 139 -6.46 3.50 -24.31
C GLY A 139 -6.42 2.27 -23.40
N TYR A 140 -7.19 2.27 -22.31
CA TYR A 140 -7.15 1.17 -21.34
C TYR A 140 -7.54 -0.16 -21.97
N TRP A 141 -6.75 -1.20 -21.73
CA TRP A 141 -6.96 -2.55 -22.28
C TRP A 141 -8.14 -3.30 -21.65
N GLY A 142 -8.57 -2.91 -20.45
CA GLY A 142 -9.69 -3.50 -19.73
C GLY A 142 -11.02 -2.80 -20.00
N SER A 143 -11.95 -2.91 -19.04
CA SER A 143 -13.23 -2.21 -19.14
C SER A 143 -13.06 -0.72 -18.84
N PRO A 144 -13.74 0.18 -19.58
CA PRO A 144 -13.74 1.59 -19.27
C PRO A 144 -14.24 1.87 -17.85
N THR A 145 -13.76 2.93 -17.23
CA THR A 145 -14.27 3.42 -15.94
C THR A 145 -15.67 3.97 -16.09
N PHE A 146 -16.45 3.99 -15.00
CA PHE A 146 -17.80 4.57 -14.99
C PHE A 146 -17.82 6.10 -14.88
N ALA A 147 -16.74 6.69 -14.36
CA ALA A 147 -16.57 8.14 -14.28
C ALA A 147 -15.45 8.60 -15.22
N ASP A 148 -15.53 9.85 -15.70
CA ASP A 148 -14.47 10.45 -16.53
C ASP A 148 -13.31 10.98 -15.68
N THR A 149 -13.61 11.30 -14.40
CA THR A 149 -12.64 11.89 -13.46
C THR A 149 -12.75 11.22 -12.10
N LEU A 150 -11.61 10.89 -11.50
CA LEU A 150 -11.47 10.45 -10.12
C LEU A 150 -10.70 11.52 -9.35
N VAL A 151 -11.21 11.92 -8.19
CA VAL A 151 -10.56 12.90 -7.32
C VAL A 151 -10.34 12.28 -5.95
N PHE A 152 -9.07 12.27 -5.50
CA PHE A 152 -8.74 11.93 -4.12
C PHE A 152 -8.52 13.21 -3.33
N ARG A 153 -9.21 13.29 -2.18
CA ARG A 153 -9.04 14.33 -1.15
C ARG A 153 -8.66 13.68 0.16
N TRP A 154 -8.22 14.46 1.10
CA TRP A 154 -7.85 13.92 2.41
C TRP A 154 -8.13 14.89 3.55
N THR A 155 -8.44 14.33 4.69
CA THR A 155 -8.39 14.99 5.99
C THR A 155 -8.20 13.93 7.07
N ARG A 156 -7.40 14.25 8.08
CA ARG A 156 -7.07 13.34 9.18
C ARG A 156 -8.29 12.98 10.02
N GLU A 157 -9.17 13.97 10.25
CA GLU A 157 -10.30 13.87 11.17
C GLU A 157 -11.45 13.05 10.58
N ALA A 158 -11.78 11.89 11.19
CA ALA A 158 -12.87 11.02 10.73
C ALA A 158 -14.23 11.75 10.69
N ALA A 159 -14.51 12.57 11.71
CA ALA A 159 -15.74 13.38 11.76
C ALA A 159 -15.82 14.40 10.61
N ALA A 160 -14.69 14.96 10.17
CA ALA A 160 -14.67 15.87 9.01
C ALA A 160 -14.93 15.09 7.71
N ARG A 161 -14.36 13.89 7.54
CA ARG A 161 -14.66 13.02 6.39
C ARG A 161 -16.12 12.65 6.34
N TRP A 162 -16.69 12.25 7.48
CA TRP A 162 -18.12 11.93 7.57
C TRP A 162 -19.01 13.13 7.18
N LEU A 163 -18.70 14.33 7.66
CA LEU A 163 -19.42 15.55 7.32
C LEU A 163 -19.38 15.86 5.80
N GLU A 164 -18.23 15.63 5.14
CA GLU A 164 -18.09 15.81 3.69
C GLU A 164 -18.94 14.81 2.91
N LEU A 165 -19.03 13.55 3.37
CA LEU A 165 -19.89 12.52 2.78
C LEU A 165 -21.38 12.86 3.00
N GLU A 166 -21.77 13.19 4.24
CA GLU A 166 -23.15 13.55 4.61
C GLU A 166 -23.64 14.80 3.85
N SER A 167 -22.77 15.77 3.64
CA SER A 167 -23.05 17.00 2.86
C SER A 167 -23.09 16.74 1.35
N GLY A 168 -22.71 15.55 0.88
CA GLY A 168 -22.66 15.19 -0.53
C GLY A 168 -21.47 15.73 -1.30
N ASN A 169 -20.45 16.29 -0.63
CA ASN A 169 -19.25 16.85 -1.26
C ASN A 169 -18.27 15.77 -1.75
N VAL A 170 -18.34 14.56 -1.18
CA VAL A 170 -17.57 13.40 -1.61
C VAL A 170 -18.51 12.19 -1.80
N ASP A 171 -18.08 11.20 -2.57
CA ASP A 171 -18.88 10.01 -2.88
C ASP A 171 -18.54 8.83 -1.97
N GLY A 172 -17.36 8.85 -1.36
CA GLY A 172 -16.94 7.85 -0.39
C GLY A 172 -15.82 8.34 0.51
N ILE A 173 -15.69 7.68 1.67
CA ILE A 173 -14.67 7.98 2.69
C ILE A 173 -14.04 6.70 3.21
N ASP A 174 -12.74 6.76 3.53
CA ASP A 174 -12.05 5.72 4.26
C ASP A 174 -12.15 5.96 5.77
N PHE A 175 -12.12 4.89 6.55
CA PHE A 175 -12.07 4.91 8.02
C PHE A 175 -13.06 5.90 8.66
N PRO A 176 -14.41 5.79 8.44
CA PRO A 176 -15.37 6.47 9.30
C PRO A 176 -15.13 6.04 10.75
N SER A 177 -15.46 6.93 11.71
CA SER A 177 -15.34 6.56 13.13
C SER A 177 -16.24 5.38 13.45
N PRO A 178 -15.80 4.39 14.25
CA PRO A 178 -16.69 3.33 14.75
C PRO A 178 -17.96 3.84 15.42
N ASP A 179 -17.89 5.00 16.07
CA ASP A 179 -19.03 5.64 16.71
C ASP A 179 -20.14 6.09 15.72
N ASP A 180 -19.77 6.30 14.45
CA ASP A 180 -20.69 6.72 13.39
C ASP A 180 -21.34 5.52 12.65
N TYR A 181 -20.89 4.27 12.87
CA TYR A 181 -21.34 3.11 12.10
C TYR A 181 -22.85 2.89 12.18
N GLU A 182 -23.43 2.97 13.39
CA GLU A 182 -24.88 2.82 13.55
C GLU A 182 -25.66 3.93 12.83
N THR A 183 -25.16 5.15 12.85
CA THR A 183 -25.76 6.29 12.14
C THR A 183 -25.71 6.11 10.63
N ILE A 184 -24.56 5.66 10.10
CA ILE A 184 -24.36 5.40 8.66
C ILE A 184 -25.29 4.26 8.21
N LEU A 185 -25.33 3.15 8.95
CA LEU A 185 -26.18 1.98 8.62
C LEU A 185 -27.69 2.29 8.71
N ALA A 186 -28.10 3.22 9.56
CA ALA A 186 -29.49 3.63 9.68
C ALA A 186 -29.93 4.64 8.60
N ASN A 187 -29.00 5.27 7.90
CA ASN A 187 -29.27 6.27 6.87
C ASN A 187 -29.36 5.61 5.48
N PRO A 188 -30.54 5.61 4.82
CA PRO A 188 -30.73 4.97 3.51
C PRO A 188 -29.95 5.65 2.37
N ASP A 189 -29.44 6.86 2.59
CA ASP A 189 -28.65 7.61 1.59
C ASP A 189 -27.15 7.22 1.60
N HIS A 190 -26.75 6.33 2.51
CA HIS A 190 -25.37 5.86 2.65
C HIS A 190 -25.29 4.34 2.73
N GLN A 191 -24.11 3.82 2.46
CA GLN A 191 -23.74 2.41 2.65
C GLN A 191 -22.42 2.31 3.42
N LEU A 192 -22.34 1.36 4.34
CA LEU A 192 -21.13 1.04 5.10
C LEU A 192 -20.66 -0.35 4.71
N LEU A 193 -19.45 -0.44 4.18
CA LEU A 193 -18.83 -1.69 3.75
C LEU A 193 -17.68 -2.05 4.70
N PHE A 194 -17.79 -3.22 5.32
CA PHE A 194 -16.78 -3.69 6.26
C PHE A 194 -15.58 -4.33 5.53
N LYS A 195 -14.38 -4.02 6.01
CA LYS A 195 -13.12 -4.65 5.59
C LYS A 195 -12.81 -5.82 6.51
N ALA A 196 -12.46 -6.97 5.96
CA ALA A 196 -12.02 -8.12 6.75
C ALA A 196 -10.80 -7.75 7.60
N PRO A 197 -10.64 -8.35 8.81
CA PRO A 197 -9.59 -7.98 9.76
C PRO A 197 -8.21 -8.57 9.39
N LEU A 198 -7.76 -8.37 8.14
CA LEU A 198 -6.45 -8.79 7.67
C LEU A 198 -5.35 -7.82 8.14
N ASN A 199 -5.30 -7.57 9.43
CA ASN A 199 -4.37 -6.66 10.07
C ASN A 199 -4.05 -7.11 11.48
N ASN A 200 -3.04 -6.49 12.05
CA ASN A 200 -2.65 -6.72 13.44
C ASN A 200 -2.19 -5.42 14.08
N PHE A 201 -2.82 -5.04 15.19
CA PHE A 201 -2.23 -4.11 16.16
C PHE A 201 -1.35 -4.90 17.11
N TYR A 202 -0.12 -4.44 17.34
CA TYR A 202 0.78 -5.00 18.33
C TYR A 202 1.44 -3.93 19.20
N LEU A 203 1.80 -4.32 20.42
CA LEU A 203 2.65 -3.55 21.31
C LEU A 203 4.06 -4.13 21.24
N GLY A 204 4.97 -3.43 20.57
CA GLY A 204 6.35 -3.89 20.38
C GLY A 204 7.23 -3.61 21.57
N MET A 205 8.20 -4.51 21.79
CA MET A 205 9.21 -4.45 22.86
C MET A 205 10.56 -4.83 22.26
N ASN A 206 11.54 -3.93 22.35
CA ASN A 206 12.87 -4.22 21.79
C ASN A 206 13.78 -4.85 22.85
N ASN A 207 14.15 -6.10 22.60
CA ASN A 207 14.95 -6.90 23.54
C ASN A 207 16.42 -6.44 23.71
N LYS A 208 16.86 -5.40 23.02
CA LYS A 208 18.19 -4.79 23.20
C LYS A 208 18.21 -3.80 24.36
N PHE A 209 17.05 -3.32 24.80
CA PHE A 209 16.97 -2.26 25.81
C PHE A 209 16.43 -2.78 27.14
N PRO A 210 17.15 -2.54 28.26
CA PRO A 210 16.59 -2.82 29.59
C PRO A 210 15.34 -1.99 29.85
N PRO A 211 14.32 -2.54 30.55
CA PRO A 211 14.29 -3.88 31.11
C PRO A 211 13.71 -4.95 30.15
N PHE A 212 13.48 -4.61 28.86
CA PHE A 212 12.89 -5.52 27.88
C PHE A 212 13.87 -6.62 27.39
N ASP A 213 15.14 -6.58 27.78
CA ASP A 213 16.12 -7.66 27.60
C ASP A 213 15.77 -8.90 28.44
N ASP A 214 15.02 -8.75 29.54
CA ASP A 214 14.51 -9.87 30.33
C ASP A 214 13.15 -10.35 29.80
N VAL A 215 13.09 -11.62 29.37
CA VAL A 215 11.85 -12.24 28.87
C VAL A 215 10.73 -12.28 29.92
N ARG A 216 11.07 -12.33 31.22
CA ARG A 216 10.07 -12.30 32.30
C ARG A 216 9.33 -10.98 32.36
N VAL A 217 10.04 -9.87 32.09
CA VAL A 217 9.43 -8.53 32.00
C VAL A 217 8.48 -8.47 30.79
N ARG A 218 8.92 -8.95 29.62
CA ARG A 218 8.07 -8.98 28.42
C ARG A 218 6.82 -9.85 28.62
N LYS A 219 6.99 -11.02 29.28
CA LYS A 219 5.87 -11.91 29.63
C LYS A 219 4.90 -11.28 30.64
N ALA A 220 5.42 -10.58 31.61
CA ALA A 220 4.59 -9.86 32.59
C ALA A 220 3.72 -8.79 31.89
N ILE A 221 4.29 -8.04 30.94
CA ILE A 221 3.53 -7.07 30.16
C ILE A 221 2.46 -7.77 29.33
N ALA A 222 2.81 -8.88 28.66
CA ALA A 222 1.87 -9.67 27.83
C ALA A 222 0.70 -10.25 28.64
N MET A 223 0.87 -10.55 29.92
CA MET A 223 -0.17 -11.06 30.82
C MET A 223 -0.87 -9.94 31.61
N GLY A 224 -0.26 -8.77 31.71
CA GLY A 224 -0.76 -7.66 32.54
C GLY A 224 -1.71 -6.69 31.81
N ILE A 225 -1.84 -6.80 30.49
CA ILE A 225 -2.73 -5.96 29.69
C ILE A 225 -4.01 -6.72 29.34
N ASP A 226 -5.16 -6.16 29.70
CA ASP A 226 -6.49 -6.63 29.33
C ASP A 226 -6.82 -6.19 27.90
N ARG A 227 -6.50 -7.05 26.93
CA ARG A 227 -6.75 -6.82 25.50
C ARG A 227 -8.24 -6.83 25.17
N GLN A 228 -9.04 -7.64 25.89
CA GLN A 228 -10.49 -7.69 25.67
C GLN A 228 -11.14 -6.35 26.01
N ARG A 229 -10.72 -5.71 27.11
CA ARG A 229 -11.18 -4.36 27.48
C ARG A 229 -10.87 -3.34 26.37
N LEU A 230 -9.71 -3.44 25.69
CA LEU A 230 -9.40 -2.57 24.56
C LEU A 230 -10.36 -2.81 23.40
N VAL A 231 -10.59 -4.09 23.02
CA VAL A 231 -11.52 -4.45 21.93
C VAL A 231 -12.93 -3.93 22.23
N ASP A 232 -13.44 -4.19 23.42
CA ASP A 232 -14.81 -3.81 23.82
C ASP A 232 -15.01 -2.28 23.91
N THR A 233 -13.92 -1.52 24.09
CA THR A 233 -14.00 -0.07 24.31
C THR A 233 -13.75 0.75 23.04
N PHE A 234 -12.82 0.33 22.19
CA PHE A 234 -12.29 1.17 21.10
C PHE A 234 -12.51 0.61 19.70
N TYR A 235 -12.94 -0.64 19.58
CA TYR A 235 -12.99 -1.30 18.26
C TYR A 235 -14.42 -1.64 17.85
N PRO A 236 -14.70 -1.61 16.54
CA PRO A 236 -16.00 -1.98 16.03
C PRO A 236 -16.34 -3.44 16.30
N LEU A 237 -17.63 -3.74 16.33
CA LEU A 237 -18.16 -5.11 16.45
C LEU A 237 -17.56 -6.00 15.35
N GLY A 238 -17.09 -7.18 15.75
CA GLY A 238 -16.42 -8.13 14.85
C GLY A 238 -14.89 -8.11 14.97
N SER A 239 -14.32 -7.08 15.58
CA SER A 239 -12.91 -7.07 15.96
C SER A 239 -12.62 -8.11 17.04
N LYS A 240 -11.43 -8.69 17.03
CA LYS A 240 -11.05 -9.80 17.91
C LYS A 240 -9.75 -9.53 18.62
N VAL A 241 -9.64 -10.01 19.86
CA VAL A 241 -8.33 -10.13 20.52
C VAL A 241 -7.44 -11.02 19.66
N ALA A 242 -6.26 -10.55 19.30
CA ALA A 242 -5.31 -11.31 18.52
C ALA A 242 -4.74 -12.48 19.33
N THR A 243 -4.99 -13.69 18.88
CA THR A 243 -4.43 -14.92 19.50
C THR A 243 -3.06 -15.27 18.95
N HIS A 244 -2.73 -14.76 17.76
CA HIS A 244 -1.46 -14.92 17.05
C HIS A 244 -1.06 -13.60 16.42
N PHE A 245 0.15 -13.50 15.90
CA PHE A 245 0.59 -12.27 15.20
C PHE A 245 -0.12 -12.12 13.85
N THR A 246 -0.21 -13.19 13.09
CA THR A 246 -0.94 -13.21 11.81
C THR A 246 -2.43 -13.44 12.04
N PRO A 247 -3.33 -12.78 11.30
CA PRO A 247 -4.77 -13.07 11.35
C PRO A 247 -5.09 -14.53 11.00
N CYS A 248 -6.07 -15.12 11.71
CA CYS A 248 -6.49 -16.51 11.48
C CYS A 248 -7.19 -16.72 10.14
N GLU A 249 -7.64 -15.68 9.50
CA GLU A 249 -8.22 -15.69 8.15
C GLU A 249 -7.18 -16.00 7.07
N ILE A 250 -5.89 -15.86 7.40
CA ILE A 250 -4.76 -16.23 6.53
C ILE A 250 -4.36 -17.67 6.85
N ALA A 251 -4.12 -18.46 5.81
CA ALA A 251 -3.70 -19.86 5.96
C ALA A 251 -2.47 -19.96 6.88
N ASN A 252 -2.51 -20.88 7.84
CA ASN A 252 -1.50 -21.09 8.89
C ASN A 252 -1.29 -19.90 9.84
N GLY A 253 -2.05 -18.81 9.71
CA GLY A 253 -1.89 -17.64 10.57
C GLY A 253 -2.04 -17.92 12.06
N CYS A 254 -2.90 -18.88 12.41
CA CYS A 254 -3.14 -19.32 13.78
C CYS A 254 -2.59 -20.74 14.08
N ALA A 255 -1.59 -21.21 13.34
CA ALA A 255 -0.90 -22.45 13.67
C ALA A 255 -0.12 -22.30 14.99
N GLY A 256 -0.18 -23.31 15.85
CA GLY A 256 0.47 -23.32 17.17
C GLY A 256 -0.42 -22.86 18.33
N ASP A 257 0.22 -22.53 19.45
CA ASP A 257 -0.47 -22.18 20.69
C ASP A 257 -0.94 -20.72 20.69
N PRO A 258 -2.15 -20.42 21.19
CA PRO A 258 -2.63 -19.05 21.31
C PRO A 258 -1.81 -18.25 22.33
N TRP A 259 -1.83 -16.92 22.16
CA TRP A 259 -1.11 -15.97 23.01
C TRP A 259 -1.62 -16.01 24.47
N TYR A 260 -0.82 -15.46 25.39
CA TYR A 260 -1.11 -15.45 26.83
C TYR A 260 -2.44 -14.76 27.16
N GLU A 261 -3.13 -15.30 28.16
CA GLU A 261 -4.35 -14.70 28.71
C GLU A 261 -3.99 -13.60 29.73
N PHE A 262 -4.96 -12.74 30.02
CA PHE A 262 -4.85 -11.69 31.02
C PHE A 262 -4.82 -12.29 32.43
N ASP A 263 -3.70 -12.16 33.13
CA ASP A 263 -3.50 -12.54 34.52
C ASP A 263 -2.55 -11.55 35.22
N PRO A 264 -3.09 -10.43 35.73
CA PRO A 264 -2.27 -9.39 36.35
C PRO A 264 -1.60 -9.84 37.66
N GLN A 265 -2.11 -10.89 38.31
CA GLN A 265 -1.49 -11.43 39.51
C GLN A 265 -0.21 -12.21 39.17
N ALA A 266 -0.28 -13.10 38.20
CA ALA A 266 0.89 -13.82 37.71
C ALA A 266 1.91 -12.87 37.06
N ALA A 267 1.44 -11.85 36.35
CA ALA A 267 2.27 -10.80 35.76
C ALA A 267 3.11 -10.05 36.82
N ARG A 268 2.50 -9.60 37.93
CA ARG A 268 3.23 -8.97 39.04
C ARG A 268 4.25 -9.90 39.68
N ALA A 269 3.93 -11.18 39.82
CA ALA A 269 4.89 -12.17 40.35
C ALA A 269 6.12 -12.27 39.45
N LEU A 270 5.93 -12.33 38.10
CA LEU A 270 7.05 -12.35 37.15
C LEU A 270 7.90 -11.07 37.22
N LEU A 271 7.29 -9.88 37.37
CA LEU A 271 8.02 -8.63 37.54
C LEU A 271 8.85 -8.65 38.85
N ALA A 272 8.29 -9.15 39.91
CA ALA A 272 9.01 -9.28 41.17
C ALA A 272 10.21 -10.24 41.08
N GLU A 273 10.05 -11.38 40.40
CA GLU A 273 11.13 -12.32 40.08
C GLU A 273 12.21 -11.72 39.21
N ALA A 274 11.84 -10.82 38.29
CA ALA A 274 12.76 -10.06 37.44
C ALA A 274 13.46 -8.90 38.16
N GLY A 275 13.08 -8.62 39.42
CA GLY A 275 13.67 -7.54 40.21
C GLY A 275 12.90 -6.21 40.18
N PHE A 276 11.70 -6.19 39.63
CA PHE A 276 10.85 -5.01 39.45
C PHE A 276 9.53 -5.11 40.26
N ALA A 277 9.61 -5.51 41.50
CA ALA A 277 8.43 -5.68 42.39
C ALA A 277 7.59 -4.40 42.55
N ASP A 278 8.23 -3.22 42.47
CA ASP A 278 7.59 -1.92 42.54
C ASP A 278 7.33 -1.28 41.15
N GLY A 279 7.46 -2.06 40.07
CA GLY A 279 7.40 -1.57 38.69
C GLY A 279 8.69 -0.85 38.25
N PHE A 280 8.58 -0.14 37.11
CA PHE A 280 9.67 0.67 36.54
C PHE A 280 9.07 1.79 35.66
N SER A 281 9.92 2.74 35.23
CA SER A 281 9.49 3.78 34.28
C SER A 281 9.94 3.46 32.86
N THR A 282 9.06 3.75 31.87
CA THR A 282 9.32 3.55 30.43
C THR A 282 8.56 4.58 29.60
N SER A 283 8.63 4.48 28.27
CA SER A 283 7.80 5.27 27.34
C SER A 283 6.89 4.36 26.52
N ILE A 284 5.75 4.93 26.08
CA ILE A 284 4.90 4.38 25.01
C ILE A 284 5.04 5.31 23.81
N PHE A 285 5.69 4.83 22.76
CA PHE A 285 5.88 5.58 21.51
C PHE A 285 4.76 5.28 20.54
N TYR A 286 4.26 6.31 19.86
CA TYR A 286 3.26 6.17 18.83
C TYR A 286 3.33 7.30 17.80
N ARG A 287 2.67 7.13 16.65
CA ARG A 287 2.39 8.17 15.64
C ARG A 287 0.89 8.43 15.60
N ASP A 288 0.49 9.69 15.44
CA ASP A 288 -0.93 10.07 15.40
C ASP A 288 -1.49 9.91 13.98
N VAL A 289 -1.57 8.65 13.53
CA VAL A 289 -2.13 8.29 12.22
C VAL A 289 -3.10 7.14 12.43
N VAL A 290 -4.38 7.38 12.09
CA VAL A 290 -5.42 6.36 12.12
C VAL A 290 -5.12 5.27 11.11
N ARG A 291 -5.23 4.02 11.53
CA ARG A 291 -5.13 2.80 10.71
C ARG A 291 -6.28 1.86 11.07
N SER A 292 -6.58 0.91 10.17
CA SER A 292 -7.62 -0.11 10.45
C SER A 292 -7.41 -0.79 11.79
N TYR A 293 -6.17 -1.11 12.12
CA TYR A 293 -5.79 -1.77 13.37
C TYR A 293 -5.70 -0.84 14.59
N LEU A 294 -5.77 0.47 14.42
CA LEU A 294 -5.59 1.46 15.50
C LEU A 294 -6.47 2.70 15.24
N PRO A 295 -7.81 2.58 15.47
CA PRO A 295 -8.76 3.63 15.13
C PRO A 295 -8.70 4.85 16.05
N GLU A 296 -8.43 4.65 17.35
CA GLU A 296 -8.44 5.69 18.39
C GLU A 296 -7.07 5.78 19.08
N VAL A 297 -6.06 6.19 18.30
CA VAL A 297 -4.63 6.05 18.65
C VAL A 297 -4.28 6.62 20.03
N SER A 298 -4.64 7.89 20.29
CA SER A 298 -4.28 8.58 21.55
C SER A 298 -5.05 8.03 22.74
N GLN A 299 -6.30 7.61 22.56
CA GLN A 299 -7.15 7.05 23.62
C GLN A 299 -6.67 5.65 23.99
N ILE A 300 -6.28 4.85 23.01
CA ILE A 300 -5.69 3.51 23.24
C ILE A 300 -4.34 3.65 23.96
N ALA A 301 -3.50 4.64 23.59
CA ALA A 301 -2.25 4.91 24.30
C ALA A 301 -2.49 5.27 25.77
N GLN A 302 -3.51 6.10 26.06
CA GLN A 302 -3.89 6.46 27.42
C GLN A 302 -4.40 5.26 28.21
N GLU A 303 -5.20 4.40 27.59
CA GLU A 303 -5.71 3.18 28.23
C GLU A 303 -4.57 2.20 28.54
N LEU A 304 -3.62 2.02 27.63
CA LEU A 304 -2.42 1.21 27.87
C LEU A 304 -1.59 1.76 29.05
N GLN A 305 -1.40 3.08 29.10
CA GLN A 305 -0.73 3.74 30.22
C GLN A 305 -1.43 3.44 31.54
N ASN A 306 -2.76 3.56 31.59
CA ASN A 306 -3.56 3.26 32.77
C ASN A 306 -3.40 1.80 33.20
N GLN A 307 -3.53 0.86 32.29
CA GLN A 307 -3.42 -0.58 32.59
C GLN A 307 -2.01 -0.97 33.07
N LEU A 308 -0.96 -0.40 32.47
CA LEU A 308 0.43 -0.61 32.90
C LEU A 308 0.63 -0.12 34.34
N ALA A 309 0.10 1.04 34.69
CA ALA A 309 0.19 1.57 36.06
C ALA A 309 -0.66 0.76 37.04
N GLU A 310 -1.93 0.48 36.72
CA GLU A 310 -2.86 -0.21 37.61
C GLU A 310 -2.47 -1.67 37.85
N ASN A 311 -2.14 -2.38 36.76
CA ASN A 311 -1.91 -3.83 36.80
C ASN A 311 -0.47 -4.21 37.13
N LEU A 312 0.52 -3.38 36.78
CA LEU A 312 1.93 -3.74 36.84
C LEU A 312 2.80 -2.77 37.63
N GLY A 313 2.27 -1.60 38.00
CA GLY A 313 3.04 -0.53 38.65
C GLY A 313 4.05 0.14 37.73
N ILE A 314 3.90 -0.05 36.38
CA ILE A 314 4.79 0.54 35.38
C ILE A 314 4.34 1.97 35.11
N ASP A 315 5.23 2.95 35.31
CA ASP A 315 5.02 4.36 34.97
C ASP A 315 5.47 4.63 33.54
N ALA A 316 4.51 4.63 32.61
CA ALA A 316 4.78 4.80 31.19
C ALA A 316 4.46 6.23 30.74
N LYS A 317 5.42 6.91 30.11
CA LYS A 317 5.23 8.23 29.50
C LYS A 317 4.78 8.06 28.04
N ILE A 318 3.67 8.72 27.67
CA ILE A 318 3.20 8.71 26.28
C ILE A 318 4.00 9.72 25.45
N GLU A 319 4.60 9.28 24.34
CA GLU A 319 5.43 10.10 23.45
C GLU A 319 4.98 9.96 22.01
N LEU A 320 4.60 11.10 21.42
CA LEU A 320 4.18 11.22 20.01
C LEU A 320 5.39 11.52 19.14
N PHE A 321 5.55 10.76 18.05
CA PHE A 321 6.51 11.02 17.00
C PHE A 321 5.83 11.50 15.70
N GLU A 322 6.59 12.22 14.88
CA GLU A 322 6.22 12.41 13.49
C GLU A 322 6.17 11.03 12.78
N SER A 323 5.26 10.86 11.81
CA SER A 323 4.94 9.55 11.23
C SER A 323 6.15 8.88 10.57
N GLY A 324 6.90 9.61 9.75
CA GLY A 324 8.08 9.08 9.06
C GLY A 324 9.21 8.72 10.03
N GLU A 325 9.47 9.60 11.03
CA GLU A 325 10.45 9.33 12.08
C GLU A 325 10.11 8.07 12.89
N PHE A 326 8.82 7.91 13.23
CA PHE A 326 8.37 6.72 13.96
C PHE A 326 8.61 5.43 13.17
N VAL A 327 8.22 5.41 11.88
CA VAL A 327 8.38 4.25 11.01
C VAL A 327 9.85 3.88 10.86
N ALA A 328 10.72 4.88 10.60
CA ALA A 328 12.16 4.65 10.48
C ALA A 328 12.74 4.06 11.78
N ARG A 329 12.45 4.65 12.95
CA ARG A 329 12.94 4.15 14.24
C ARG A 329 12.44 2.75 14.59
N ALA A 330 11.16 2.44 14.27
CA ALA A 330 10.60 1.12 14.47
C ALA A 330 11.29 0.08 13.58
N GLY A 331 11.53 0.41 12.30
CA GLY A 331 12.25 -0.44 11.35
C GLY A 331 13.70 -0.70 11.76
N GLU A 332 14.42 0.32 12.21
CA GLU A 332 15.80 0.23 12.70
C GLU A 332 15.93 -0.45 14.07
N GLY A 333 14.82 -0.70 14.78
CA GLY A 333 14.84 -1.23 16.13
C GLY A 333 15.52 -0.28 17.12
N SER A 334 15.31 1.04 17.00
CA SER A 334 15.92 2.07 17.83
C SER A 334 15.00 2.65 18.92
N LEU A 335 13.73 2.18 19.00
CA LEU A 335 12.79 2.56 20.05
C LEU A 335 13.09 1.80 21.35
N ASP A 336 13.44 2.52 22.40
CA ASP A 336 13.89 1.99 23.70
C ASP A 336 12.78 1.82 24.74
N GLY A 337 11.52 1.85 24.30
CA GLY A 337 10.32 1.66 25.11
C GLY A 337 9.30 0.76 24.41
N LEU A 338 8.08 0.80 24.94
CA LEU A 338 6.94 0.19 24.27
C LEU A 338 6.55 1.01 23.04
N HIS A 339 6.17 0.36 21.95
CA HIS A 339 5.71 1.08 20.77
C HIS A 339 4.43 0.48 20.21
N MET A 340 3.47 1.37 19.93
CA MET A 340 2.18 1.02 19.34
C MET A 340 2.31 1.02 17.83
N TYR A 341 2.29 -0.16 17.22
CA TYR A 341 2.40 -0.30 15.78
C TYR A 341 1.52 -1.45 15.29
N GLY A 342 1.47 -1.65 14.00
CA GLY A 342 0.72 -2.74 13.41
C GLY A 342 1.04 -2.93 11.96
N TRP A 343 0.35 -3.89 11.34
CA TRP A 343 0.49 -4.25 9.95
C TRP A 343 -0.88 -4.49 9.34
N ILE A 344 -1.06 -4.10 8.09
CA ILE A 344 -2.19 -4.48 7.24
C ILE A 344 -1.63 -5.41 6.19
N ALA A 345 -2.36 -6.44 5.81
CA ALA A 345 -1.91 -7.33 4.76
C ALA A 345 -1.77 -6.58 3.42
N ASP A 346 -0.58 -6.59 2.86
CA ASP A 346 -0.30 -6.09 1.51
C ASP A 346 -0.67 -7.16 0.48
N PHE A 347 -0.42 -8.41 0.83
CA PHE A 347 -0.88 -9.61 0.14
C PHE A 347 -1.30 -10.68 1.15
N PRO A 348 -2.30 -11.52 0.83
CA PRO A 348 -2.97 -12.39 1.79
C PRO A 348 -2.19 -13.70 2.00
N HIS A 349 -0.94 -13.61 2.44
CA HIS A 349 -0.09 -14.75 2.75
C HIS A 349 0.63 -14.54 4.08
N ILE A 350 0.90 -15.62 4.81
CA ILE A 350 1.53 -15.56 6.14
C ILE A 350 2.93 -14.92 6.10
N THR A 351 3.67 -15.06 4.99
CA THR A 351 4.98 -14.43 4.79
C THR A 351 4.92 -12.91 4.83
N ASN A 352 3.79 -12.29 4.47
CA ASN A 352 3.61 -10.83 4.60
C ASN A 352 3.72 -10.35 6.06
N PHE A 353 3.35 -11.20 7.00
CA PHE A 353 3.43 -10.91 8.43
C PHE A 353 4.74 -11.41 9.04
N LEU A 354 5.07 -12.68 8.82
CA LEU A 354 6.17 -13.31 9.54
C LEU A 354 7.55 -12.95 8.96
N ASP A 355 7.73 -12.96 7.64
CA ASP A 355 9.03 -12.64 7.03
C ASP A 355 9.42 -11.19 7.30
N THR A 356 8.48 -10.26 7.15
CA THR A 356 8.70 -8.82 7.37
C THR A 356 9.08 -8.50 8.81
N HIS A 357 8.50 -9.22 9.81
CA HIS A 357 8.68 -8.88 11.22
C HIS A 357 9.68 -9.77 11.93
N PHE A 358 9.79 -11.02 11.53
CA PHE A 358 10.57 -12.06 12.23
C PHE A 358 11.57 -12.79 11.33
N GLY A 359 11.78 -12.33 10.09
CA GLY A 359 12.82 -12.86 9.22
C GLY A 359 14.23 -12.65 9.81
N GLU A 360 15.22 -13.39 9.29
CA GLU A 360 16.61 -13.40 9.79
C GLU A 360 17.24 -12.02 9.93
N THR A 361 16.93 -11.11 9.01
CA THR A 361 17.49 -9.74 8.96
C THR A 361 16.67 -8.71 9.74
N SER A 362 15.50 -9.09 10.28
CA SER A 362 14.65 -8.16 11.02
C SER A 362 15.30 -7.74 12.34
N VAL A 363 15.34 -6.43 12.56
CA VAL A 363 15.86 -5.81 13.80
C VAL A 363 14.80 -5.05 14.59
N ARG A 364 13.54 -5.07 14.11
CA ARG A 364 12.42 -4.30 14.70
C ARG A 364 12.28 -4.51 16.21
N PHE A 365 12.44 -5.76 16.65
CA PHE A 365 12.30 -6.15 18.06
C PHE A 365 13.64 -6.47 18.73
N GLY A 366 14.74 -6.10 18.09
CA GLY A 366 16.10 -6.44 18.54
C GLY A 366 16.64 -7.67 17.85
N SER A 367 17.37 -8.51 18.59
CA SER A 367 17.96 -9.74 18.03
C SER A 367 16.98 -10.89 18.20
N LEU A 368 16.67 -11.57 17.11
CA LEU A 368 15.79 -12.74 17.10
C LEU A 368 16.64 -14.04 17.06
N PRO A 369 16.29 -15.07 17.84
CA PRO A 369 16.98 -16.35 17.81
C PRO A 369 16.59 -17.18 16.59
N PRO A 370 17.46 -18.10 16.13
CA PRO A 370 17.21 -18.96 14.96
C PRO A 370 15.93 -19.79 15.04
N GLU A 371 15.51 -20.16 16.22
CA GLU A 371 14.28 -20.92 16.49
C GLU A 371 13.01 -20.17 16.02
N ILE A 372 13.10 -18.87 15.78
CA ILE A 372 12.00 -18.07 15.21
C ILE A 372 12.08 -18.07 13.69
N TYR A 373 13.21 -17.62 13.11
CA TYR A 373 13.25 -17.34 11.68
C TYR A 373 13.54 -18.59 10.82
N GLN A 374 14.22 -19.61 11.33
CA GLN A 374 14.50 -20.81 10.54
C GLN A 374 13.22 -21.56 10.12
N PRO A 375 12.26 -21.87 11.03
CA PRO A 375 11.02 -22.52 10.63
C PRO A 375 10.19 -21.65 9.67
N ILE A 376 10.22 -20.31 9.81
CA ILE A 376 9.57 -19.38 8.86
C ILE A 376 10.16 -19.56 7.47
N MET A 377 11.49 -19.51 7.34
CA MET A 377 12.20 -19.64 6.07
C MET A 377 11.99 -21.00 5.41
N GLU A 378 11.89 -22.07 6.19
CA GLU A 378 11.62 -23.41 5.68
C GLU A 378 10.16 -23.55 5.24
N ALA A 379 9.21 -23.07 6.05
CA ALA A 379 7.79 -23.14 5.74
C ALA A 379 7.42 -22.33 4.48
N ALA A 380 8.04 -21.16 4.29
CA ALA A 380 7.80 -20.28 3.14
C ALA A 380 8.11 -20.93 1.77
N GLN A 381 8.87 -22.03 1.76
CA GLN A 381 9.23 -22.77 0.56
C GLN A 381 8.25 -23.92 0.23
N ILE A 382 7.23 -24.13 1.06
CA ILE A 382 6.28 -25.24 0.94
C ILE A 382 4.94 -24.72 0.42
N ALA A 383 4.58 -25.08 -0.82
CA ALA A 383 3.31 -24.67 -1.44
C ALA A 383 2.07 -25.28 -0.76
N ASP A 384 2.20 -26.48 -0.21
CA ASP A 384 1.11 -27.20 0.46
C ASP A 384 0.97 -26.68 1.90
N ALA A 385 -0.10 -25.92 2.17
CA ALA A 385 -0.36 -25.29 3.46
C ALA A 385 -0.44 -26.32 4.62
N GLU A 386 -0.96 -27.55 4.39
CA GLU A 386 -1.03 -28.59 5.41
C GLU A 386 0.37 -29.12 5.78
N LYS A 387 1.28 -29.17 4.81
CA LYS A 387 2.68 -29.56 5.06
C LYS A 387 3.51 -28.45 5.70
N ALA A 388 3.19 -27.18 5.41
CA ALA A 388 3.83 -26.02 5.99
C ALA A 388 3.37 -25.74 7.44
N GLU A 389 2.13 -26.15 7.80
CA GLU A 389 1.52 -25.89 9.11
C GLU A 389 2.42 -26.23 10.31
N PRO A 390 3.06 -27.41 10.41
CA PRO A 390 3.90 -27.74 11.57
C PRO A 390 5.08 -26.78 11.78
N LEU A 391 5.69 -26.29 10.69
CA LEU A 391 6.80 -25.33 10.77
C LEU A 391 6.30 -23.93 11.18
N TYR A 392 5.15 -23.50 10.65
CA TYR A 392 4.54 -22.25 11.11
C TYR A 392 4.06 -22.32 12.55
N ALA A 393 3.59 -23.48 13.02
CA ALA A 393 3.27 -23.71 14.42
C ALA A 393 4.51 -23.62 15.32
N GLU A 394 5.64 -24.20 14.88
CA GLU A 394 6.93 -24.09 15.57
C GLU A 394 7.38 -22.62 15.66
N ALA A 395 7.34 -21.88 14.55
CA ALA A 395 7.70 -20.46 14.50
C ALA A 395 6.82 -19.62 15.43
N ASN A 396 5.49 -19.78 15.35
CA ASN A 396 4.54 -19.03 16.17
C ASN A 396 4.73 -19.35 17.68
N ASN A 397 5.01 -20.59 18.03
CA ASN A 397 5.32 -20.97 19.41
C ASN A 397 6.65 -20.36 19.88
N ALA A 398 7.68 -20.32 19.03
CA ALA A 398 8.95 -19.68 19.35
C ALA A 398 8.78 -18.16 19.53
N ILE A 399 7.98 -17.48 18.66
CA ILE A 399 7.62 -16.07 18.82
C ILE A 399 6.89 -15.83 20.14
N ARG A 400 5.93 -16.69 20.47
CA ARG A 400 5.18 -16.63 21.72
C ARG A 400 6.06 -16.80 22.96
N GLU A 401 7.02 -17.73 22.92
CA GLU A 401 7.94 -17.97 24.03
C GLU A 401 8.98 -16.85 24.20
N PHE A 402 9.47 -16.30 23.10
CA PHE A 402 10.45 -15.20 23.09
C PHE A 402 9.85 -13.84 23.39
N ILE A 403 8.57 -13.62 23.03
CA ILE A 403 7.78 -12.40 23.29
C ILE A 403 8.49 -11.14 22.74
N PRO A 404 8.76 -11.02 21.45
CA PRO A 404 9.37 -9.80 20.87
C PRO A 404 8.39 -8.63 20.85
N MET A 405 7.10 -8.91 20.86
CA MET A 405 5.97 -7.99 20.88
C MET A 405 4.78 -8.70 21.53
N MET A 406 3.68 -8.01 21.70
CA MET A 406 2.39 -8.54 22.13
C MET A 406 1.36 -8.28 21.04
N PRO A 407 0.78 -9.31 20.37
CA PRO A 407 -0.33 -9.10 19.44
C PRO A 407 -1.57 -8.68 20.23
N MET A 408 -2.20 -7.60 19.79
CA MET A 408 -3.27 -6.95 20.54
C MET A 408 -4.64 -7.23 19.95
N VAL A 409 -4.86 -6.82 18.69
CA VAL A 409 -6.17 -6.85 18.05
C VAL A 409 -6.03 -7.14 16.56
N HIS A 410 -6.91 -7.98 16.03
CA HIS A 410 -7.27 -8.03 14.61
C HIS A 410 -8.56 -7.25 14.43
N ALA A 411 -8.48 -6.09 13.79
CA ALA A 411 -9.52 -5.09 13.82
C ALA A 411 -10.35 -5.08 12.52
N VAL A 412 -11.65 -5.06 12.66
CA VAL A 412 -12.56 -4.70 11.57
C VAL A 412 -12.45 -3.19 11.32
N SER A 413 -12.49 -2.78 10.07
CA SER A 413 -12.65 -1.38 9.68
C SER A 413 -13.70 -1.27 8.58
N ALA A 414 -13.97 -0.07 8.09
CA ALA A 414 -14.96 0.14 7.06
C ALA A 414 -14.59 1.28 6.12
N ALA A 415 -15.23 1.26 4.95
CA ALA A 415 -15.40 2.39 4.06
C ALA A 415 -16.89 2.75 4.00
N ALA A 416 -17.20 4.03 3.86
CA ALA A 416 -18.58 4.47 3.68
C ALA A 416 -18.73 5.21 2.35
N TYR A 417 -19.86 5.00 1.69
CA TYR A 417 -20.17 5.61 0.39
C TYR A 417 -21.59 6.15 0.38
N LYS A 418 -21.91 7.04 -0.55
CA LYS A 418 -23.29 7.32 -0.92
C LYS A 418 -23.97 6.04 -1.39
N ALA A 419 -25.25 5.86 -1.11
CA ALA A 419 -26.01 4.66 -1.48
C ALA A 419 -26.14 4.48 -3.00
N ASP A 420 -26.03 5.56 -3.77
CA ASP A 420 -26.09 5.54 -5.24
C ASP A 420 -24.76 5.20 -5.93
N VAL A 421 -23.66 5.05 -5.19
CA VAL A 421 -22.40 4.50 -5.72
C VAL A 421 -22.56 2.99 -5.86
N LEU A 422 -22.71 2.52 -7.09
CA LEU A 422 -22.88 1.10 -7.37
C LEU A 422 -21.51 0.42 -7.56
N GLY A 423 -21.40 -0.86 -7.20
CA GLY A 423 -20.13 -1.58 -7.28
C GLY A 423 -19.06 -1.11 -6.27
N ALA A 424 -19.47 -0.32 -5.27
CA ALA A 424 -18.57 0.09 -4.19
C ALA A 424 -17.97 -1.13 -3.48
N THR A 425 -16.68 -1.08 -3.19
CA THR A 425 -15.93 -2.14 -2.50
C THR A 425 -15.15 -1.56 -1.32
N ALA A 426 -14.72 -2.44 -0.42
CA ALA A 426 -13.86 -2.08 0.70
C ALA A 426 -12.76 -3.14 0.82
N SER A 427 -11.61 -2.88 0.21
CA SER A 427 -10.50 -3.83 0.17
C SER A 427 -9.89 -4.03 1.55
N PRO A 428 -9.73 -5.28 2.02
CA PRO A 428 -8.99 -5.57 3.24
C PRO A 428 -7.47 -5.35 3.09
N LEU A 429 -6.99 -5.25 1.84
CA LEU A 429 -5.58 -4.99 1.49
C LEU A 429 -5.28 -3.49 1.31
N SER A 430 -6.24 -2.61 1.66
CA SER A 430 -6.12 -1.14 1.54
C SER A 430 -5.92 -0.59 0.13
N THR A 431 -6.04 -1.43 -0.90
CA THR A 431 -5.98 -1.06 -2.32
C THR A 431 -7.37 -1.18 -2.92
N ASP A 432 -8.15 -0.09 -2.88
CA ASP A 432 -9.50 -0.06 -3.45
C ASP A 432 -9.41 0.24 -4.96
N ASN A 433 -10.18 -0.48 -5.78
CA ASN A 433 -10.27 -0.26 -7.23
C ASN A 433 -11.50 0.61 -7.54
N PHE A 434 -11.28 1.87 -7.88
CA PHE A 434 -12.35 2.83 -8.19
C PHE A 434 -12.86 2.74 -9.63
N ALA A 435 -12.19 2.01 -10.52
CA ALA A 435 -12.63 1.83 -11.90
C ALA A 435 -13.92 1.01 -12.02
N VAL A 436 -14.20 0.15 -11.05
CA VAL A 436 -15.41 -0.70 -11.02
C VAL A 436 -16.61 -0.01 -10.36
N MET A 437 -16.42 1.21 -9.83
CA MET A 437 -17.45 1.93 -9.08
C MET A 437 -18.20 2.93 -9.98
N ASP A 438 -19.51 2.77 -10.09
CA ASP A 438 -20.38 3.72 -10.78
C ASP A 438 -20.89 4.77 -9.79
N PRO A 439 -20.52 6.05 -9.92
CA PRO A 439 -20.99 7.11 -9.02
C PRO A 439 -22.46 7.53 -9.28
N GLY A 440 -23.33 6.63 -9.72
CA GLY A 440 -24.74 6.93 -10.00
C GLY A 440 -24.94 7.81 -11.23
N GLY A 441 -24.10 7.61 -12.26
CA GLY A 441 -24.15 8.34 -13.53
C GLY A 441 -23.58 9.76 -13.44
N ARG A 442 -22.79 10.09 -12.42
CA ARG A 442 -21.98 11.31 -12.35
C ARG A 442 -20.67 11.13 -13.10
N ASP A 443 -20.17 12.20 -13.75
CA ASP A 443 -18.90 12.16 -14.49
C ASP A 443 -17.67 12.17 -13.56
N ILE A 444 -17.87 12.50 -12.28
CA ILE A 444 -16.80 12.62 -11.28
C ILE A 444 -17.09 11.69 -10.10
N LEU A 445 -16.09 10.92 -9.69
CA LEU A 445 -16.07 10.15 -8.44
C LEU A 445 -15.10 10.81 -7.47
N VAL A 446 -15.56 11.21 -6.29
CA VAL A 446 -14.73 11.87 -5.27
C VAL A 446 -14.56 10.95 -4.06
N TRP A 447 -13.33 10.56 -3.79
CA TRP A 447 -12.94 9.78 -2.63
C TRP A 447 -12.22 10.63 -1.60
N MET A 448 -12.46 10.40 -0.31
CA MET A 448 -11.73 11.10 0.75
C MET A 448 -11.08 10.12 1.71
N GLN A 449 -9.75 10.16 1.74
CA GLN A 449 -8.90 9.35 2.61
C GLN A 449 -8.37 10.14 3.81
N ASN A 450 -7.69 9.46 4.73
CA ASN A 450 -7.27 10.05 6.01
C ASN A 450 -5.94 10.81 5.96
N ALA A 451 -5.14 10.65 4.91
CA ALA A 451 -3.89 11.38 4.73
C ALA A 451 -3.56 11.63 3.26
N GLU A 452 -2.66 12.58 3.01
CA GLU A 452 -2.05 12.83 1.72
C GLU A 452 -1.07 11.70 1.39
N PRO A 453 -1.02 11.21 0.14
CA PRO A 453 0.03 10.32 -0.32
C PRO A 453 1.42 10.93 -0.15
N ILE A 454 2.42 10.11 0.11
CA ILE A 454 3.82 10.54 0.20
C ILE A 454 4.35 10.77 -1.21
N SER A 455 4.22 9.78 -2.09
CA SER A 455 4.55 9.85 -3.51
C SER A 455 3.63 8.98 -4.36
N LEU A 456 3.82 9.01 -5.67
CA LEU A 456 3.14 8.16 -6.65
C LEU A 456 4.09 7.12 -7.30
N TYR A 457 5.25 6.89 -6.67
CA TYR A 457 6.19 5.82 -7.05
C TYR A 457 6.16 4.71 -6.00
N CYS A 458 5.21 3.82 -6.13
CA CYS A 458 4.88 2.82 -5.11
C CYS A 458 5.92 1.72 -4.91
N ALA A 459 6.92 1.60 -5.78
CA ALA A 459 8.05 0.70 -5.56
C ALA A 459 8.81 1.01 -4.25
N ASP A 460 8.79 2.28 -3.79
CA ASP A 460 9.46 2.74 -2.56
C ASP A 460 8.48 3.31 -1.50
N GLU A 461 7.18 2.94 -1.56
CA GLU A 461 6.17 3.40 -0.60
C GLU A 461 5.56 2.24 0.18
N THR A 462 5.17 2.52 1.43
CA THR A 462 4.53 1.55 2.33
C THR A 462 3.23 2.07 2.95
N ASP A 463 2.86 3.32 2.69
CA ASP A 463 1.62 3.89 3.20
C ASP A 463 0.43 3.59 2.28
N SER A 464 -0.72 3.29 2.88
CA SER A 464 -1.93 2.91 2.16
C SER A 464 -2.46 3.99 1.22
N GLU A 465 -2.21 5.25 1.52
CA GLU A 465 -2.69 6.39 0.74
C GLU A 465 -1.93 6.52 -0.59
N SER A 466 -0.60 6.33 -0.56
CA SER A 466 0.23 6.26 -1.77
C SER A 466 -0.10 5.02 -2.58
N LEU A 467 -0.13 3.83 -1.95
CA LEU A 467 -0.43 2.56 -2.62
C LEU A 467 -1.82 2.57 -3.28
N ARG A 468 -2.84 3.12 -2.62
CA ARG A 468 -4.18 3.28 -3.19
C ARG A 468 -4.18 4.21 -4.40
N SER A 469 -3.43 5.31 -4.34
CA SER A 469 -3.31 6.25 -5.47
C SER A 469 -2.62 5.61 -6.66
N CYS A 470 -1.51 4.90 -6.43
CA CYS A 470 -0.80 4.16 -7.47
C CYS A 470 -1.67 3.09 -8.13
N ALA A 471 -2.49 2.38 -7.37
CA ALA A 471 -3.35 1.31 -7.88
C ALA A 471 -4.42 1.79 -8.89
N GLN A 472 -4.61 3.10 -9.04
CA GLN A 472 -5.48 3.66 -10.06
C GLN A 472 -4.75 3.89 -11.39
N ILE A 473 -3.43 4.11 -11.32
CA ILE A 473 -2.58 4.54 -12.42
C ILE A 473 -1.74 3.39 -12.97
N LEU A 474 -1.24 2.56 -12.06
CA LEU A 474 -0.26 1.51 -12.32
C LEU A 474 -0.94 0.13 -12.23
N GLU A 475 -0.37 -0.85 -12.91
CA GLU A 475 -0.75 -2.25 -12.80
C GLU A 475 0.48 -3.14 -12.63
N SER A 476 0.27 -4.28 -11.97
CA SER A 476 1.26 -5.33 -11.79
C SER A 476 1.00 -6.50 -12.76
N LEU A 477 1.82 -7.55 -12.73
CA LEU A 477 1.61 -8.75 -13.57
C LEU A 477 0.25 -9.42 -13.29
N TYR A 478 -0.17 -9.45 -12.03
CA TYR A 478 -1.48 -9.88 -11.55
C TYR A 478 -2.11 -8.74 -10.74
N SER A 479 -3.41 -8.82 -10.47
CA SER A 479 -4.14 -7.86 -9.62
C SER A 479 -5.05 -8.61 -8.65
N TYR A 480 -5.40 -7.96 -7.54
CA TYR A 480 -6.41 -8.51 -6.64
C TYR A 480 -7.82 -8.22 -7.15
N VAL A 481 -8.71 -9.21 -7.00
CA VAL A 481 -10.14 -9.04 -7.27
C VAL A 481 -10.67 -7.90 -6.38
N PRO A 482 -11.38 -6.92 -6.95
CA PRO A 482 -11.87 -5.77 -6.20
C PRO A 482 -12.64 -6.15 -4.93
N GLY A 483 -12.20 -5.63 -3.78
CA GLY A 483 -12.80 -5.91 -2.47
C GLY A 483 -12.48 -7.28 -1.86
N GLY A 484 -11.73 -8.13 -2.57
CA GLY A 484 -11.35 -9.48 -2.16
C GLY A 484 -9.86 -9.66 -1.86
N THR A 485 -9.48 -10.93 -1.74
CA THR A 485 -8.09 -11.37 -1.53
C THR A 485 -7.59 -12.34 -2.61
N ASP A 486 -8.50 -12.83 -3.46
CA ASP A 486 -8.13 -13.62 -4.63
C ASP A 486 -7.42 -12.72 -5.64
N PHE A 487 -6.50 -13.28 -6.43
CA PHE A 487 -5.80 -12.55 -7.48
C PHE A 487 -6.08 -13.16 -8.85
N GLU A 488 -6.00 -12.33 -9.87
CA GLU A 488 -6.30 -12.68 -11.26
C GLU A 488 -5.26 -12.09 -12.22
N PRO A 489 -5.12 -12.66 -13.43
CA PRO A 489 -4.24 -12.12 -14.47
C PRO A 489 -4.54 -10.67 -14.82
N ALA A 490 -3.51 -9.80 -14.79
CA ALA A 490 -3.57 -8.40 -15.22
C ALA A 490 -2.68 -8.16 -16.44
N LEU A 491 -1.49 -7.59 -16.27
CA LEU A 491 -0.54 -7.40 -17.38
C LEU A 491 0.04 -8.71 -17.92
N ALA A 492 0.13 -9.74 -17.08
CA ALA A 492 0.37 -11.10 -17.55
C ALA A 492 -0.97 -11.81 -17.80
N THR A 493 -1.06 -12.60 -18.87
CA THR A 493 -2.20 -13.48 -19.16
C THR A 493 -2.07 -14.83 -18.45
N SER A 494 -0.84 -15.24 -18.15
CA SER A 494 -0.50 -16.41 -17.36
C SER A 494 0.91 -16.28 -16.80
N CYS A 495 1.15 -16.89 -15.65
CA CYS A 495 2.48 -17.20 -15.15
C CYS A 495 2.50 -18.67 -14.73
N GLU A 496 3.47 -19.41 -15.23
CA GLU A 496 3.63 -20.83 -14.96
C GLU A 496 4.91 -21.07 -14.13
N GLU A 497 4.81 -21.88 -13.10
CA GLU A 497 5.94 -22.29 -12.30
C GLU A 497 6.51 -23.64 -12.77
N ASN A 498 7.80 -23.85 -12.52
CA ASN A 498 8.40 -25.18 -12.63
C ASN A 498 8.02 -26.07 -11.43
N GLU A 499 8.47 -27.34 -11.42
CA GLU A 499 8.08 -28.34 -10.43
C GLU A 499 8.41 -27.94 -8.97
N ASP A 500 9.40 -27.09 -8.74
CA ASP A 500 9.87 -26.69 -7.43
C ASP A 500 9.65 -25.19 -7.11
N SER A 501 8.84 -24.49 -7.92
CA SER A 501 8.51 -23.07 -7.75
C SER A 501 9.74 -22.14 -7.68
N THR A 502 10.85 -22.54 -8.34
CA THR A 502 12.07 -21.74 -8.45
C THR A 502 12.17 -20.95 -9.75
N VAL A 503 11.34 -21.26 -10.75
CA VAL A 503 11.28 -20.54 -12.03
C VAL A 503 9.83 -20.24 -12.34
N TRP A 504 9.56 -18.96 -12.57
CA TRP A 504 8.25 -18.44 -12.97
C TRP A 504 8.36 -17.82 -14.37
N THR A 505 7.58 -18.31 -15.32
CA THR A 505 7.54 -17.79 -16.69
C THR A 505 6.19 -17.15 -16.95
N CYS A 506 6.18 -15.84 -17.18
CA CYS A 506 4.99 -15.03 -17.36
C CYS A 506 4.84 -14.58 -18.81
N ASN A 507 3.65 -14.78 -19.38
CA ASN A 507 3.28 -14.34 -20.72
C ASN A 507 2.48 -13.03 -20.62
N LEU A 508 2.99 -11.96 -21.22
CA LEU A 508 2.37 -10.64 -21.17
C LEU A 508 1.18 -10.54 -22.12
N ARG A 509 0.25 -9.67 -21.78
CA ARG A 509 -0.92 -9.30 -22.59
C ARG A 509 -0.47 -8.52 -23.81
N GLU A 510 -1.04 -8.82 -24.98
CA GLU A 510 -0.77 -8.11 -26.21
C GLU A 510 -1.53 -6.77 -26.28
N GLY A 511 -0.93 -5.75 -26.89
CA GLY A 511 -1.57 -4.48 -27.22
C GLY A 511 -1.86 -3.57 -26.02
N VAL A 512 -1.28 -3.82 -24.86
CA VAL A 512 -1.39 -2.92 -23.70
C VAL A 512 -0.60 -1.66 -23.97
N LEU A 513 -1.26 -0.50 -23.81
CA LEU A 513 -0.65 0.81 -23.91
C LEU A 513 -0.37 1.39 -22.53
N PHE A 514 0.75 2.04 -22.39
CA PHE A 514 0.98 2.97 -21.31
C PHE A 514 0.29 4.32 -21.57
N HIS A 515 0.15 5.14 -20.56
CA HIS A 515 -0.50 6.46 -20.66
C HIS A 515 0.20 7.43 -21.62
N ASP A 516 1.48 7.24 -21.90
CA ASP A 516 2.26 8.00 -22.89
C ASP A 516 2.10 7.47 -24.34
N GLY A 517 1.36 6.38 -24.51
CA GLY A 517 1.09 5.73 -25.78
C GLY A 517 2.12 4.70 -26.21
N SER A 518 3.17 4.45 -25.45
CA SER A 518 4.11 3.34 -25.68
C SER A 518 3.44 1.98 -25.40
N LEU A 519 3.96 0.92 -26.01
CA LEU A 519 3.46 -0.45 -25.85
C LEU A 519 4.25 -1.16 -24.76
N LEU A 520 3.54 -1.86 -23.88
CA LEU A 520 4.15 -2.75 -22.89
C LEU A 520 4.93 -3.88 -23.57
N ASP A 521 6.17 -4.08 -23.14
CA ASP A 521 6.99 -5.24 -23.48
C ASP A 521 7.69 -5.86 -22.25
N ALA A 522 8.40 -6.96 -22.45
CA ALA A 522 9.06 -7.67 -21.36
C ALA A 522 10.23 -6.89 -20.74
N ASN A 523 10.84 -5.96 -21.48
CA ASN A 523 11.92 -5.11 -20.95
C ASN A 523 11.40 -4.10 -19.92
N ASP A 524 10.14 -3.63 -20.04
CA ASP A 524 9.51 -2.75 -19.04
C ASP A 524 9.37 -3.48 -17.71
N VAL A 525 9.00 -4.76 -17.74
CA VAL A 525 8.92 -5.59 -16.54
C VAL A 525 10.29 -5.75 -15.89
N VAL A 526 11.32 -6.11 -16.70
CA VAL A 526 12.70 -6.26 -16.21
C VAL A 526 13.20 -4.94 -15.62
N ALA A 527 12.99 -3.81 -16.31
CA ALA A 527 13.44 -2.50 -15.85
C ALA A 527 12.74 -2.06 -14.55
N SER A 528 11.41 -2.22 -14.46
CA SER A 528 10.64 -1.85 -13.27
C SER A 528 11.05 -2.63 -12.04
N TRP A 529 11.20 -3.96 -12.19
CA TRP A 529 11.63 -4.80 -11.07
C TRP A 529 13.09 -4.56 -10.70
N ALA A 530 13.98 -4.39 -11.68
CA ALA A 530 15.39 -4.11 -11.43
C ALA A 530 15.60 -2.75 -10.74
N ALA A 531 14.79 -1.74 -11.06
CA ALA A 531 14.84 -0.44 -10.40
C ALA A 531 14.63 -0.54 -8.89
N GLY A 532 13.71 -1.39 -8.44
CA GLY A 532 13.47 -1.64 -7.01
C GLY A 532 14.46 -2.62 -6.38
N TRP A 533 14.98 -3.59 -7.15
CA TRP A 533 15.77 -4.70 -6.64
C TRP A 533 17.28 -4.46 -6.61
N ASP A 534 17.84 -3.76 -7.61
CA ASP A 534 19.29 -3.48 -7.71
C ASP A 534 19.64 -2.11 -7.12
N ALA A 535 20.18 -2.11 -5.90
CA ALA A 535 20.56 -0.88 -5.18
C ALA A 535 21.67 -0.08 -5.87
N SER A 536 22.39 -0.65 -6.85
CA SER A 536 23.39 0.06 -7.65
C SER A 536 22.82 0.64 -8.95
N SER A 537 21.58 0.32 -9.30
CA SER A 537 20.94 0.84 -10.50
C SER A 537 20.78 2.37 -10.42
N PRO A 538 21.07 3.10 -11.49
CA PRO A 538 20.74 4.53 -11.55
C PRO A 538 19.23 4.80 -11.47
N LEU A 539 18.41 3.78 -11.70
CA LEU A 539 16.94 3.83 -11.59
C LEU A 539 16.43 3.56 -10.16
N HIS A 540 17.32 3.15 -9.24
CA HIS A 540 16.99 2.92 -7.83
C HIS A 540 16.85 4.26 -7.08
N VAL A 541 15.81 5.03 -7.45
CA VAL A 541 15.54 6.37 -6.95
C VAL A 541 14.11 6.43 -6.46
N GLY A 542 13.93 6.58 -5.16
CA GLY A 542 12.62 6.63 -4.50
C GLY A 542 12.49 7.79 -3.52
N SER A 543 11.38 7.85 -2.79
CA SER A 543 11.14 8.83 -1.72
C SER A 543 12.08 8.58 -0.54
N THR A 544 12.23 7.33 -0.13
CA THR A 544 13.09 6.88 0.98
C THR A 544 14.41 6.30 0.50
N GLY A 545 14.43 5.63 -0.66
CA GLY A 545 15.56 4.85 -1.19
C GLY A 545 15.76 3.51 -0.48
N ILE A 546 14.83 3.08 0.38
CA ILE A 546 14.90 1.82 1.13
C ILE A 546 14.31 0.66 0.34
N PHE A 547 13.27 0.94 -0.48
CA PHE A 547 12.51 -0.07 -1.24
C PHE A 547 12.13 -1.27 -0.36
N GLU A 548 11.40 -0.99 0.72
CA GLU A 548 11.16 -1.93 1.83
C GLU A 548 10.64 -3.29 1.36
N TYR A 549 9.71 -3.32 0.42
CA TYR A 549 9.14 -4.58 -0.09
C TYR A 549 10.13 -5.38 -0.92
N TYR A 550 10.95 -4.73 -1.74
CA TYR A 550 12.02 -5.43 -2.45
C TYR A 550 13.08 -5.95 -1.47
N SER A 551 13.46 -5.11 -0.50
CA SER A 551 14.45 -5.45 0.53
C SER A 551 14.01 -6.63 1.39
N THR A 552 12.78 -6.60 1.89
CA THR A 552 12.29 -7.59 2.86
C THR A 552 11.79 -8.89 2.21
N LEU A 553 11.17 -8.81 1.03
CA LEU A 553 10.56 -9.98 0.38
C LEU A 553 11.52 -10.71 -0.55
N PHE A 554 12.46 -10.00 -1.16
CA PHE A 554 13.36 -10.59 -2.15
C PHE A 554 14.85 -10.42 -1.81
N GLY A 555 15.20 -9.44 -0.97
CA GLY A 555 16.58 -9.06 -0.70
C GLY A 555 17.20 -8.23 -1.83
N LEU A 556 17.74 -7.05 -1.49
CA LEU A 556 18.41 -6.19 -2.48
C LEU A 556 19.74 -6.77 -2.92
N ILE A 557 20.11 -6.50 -4.16
CA ILE A 557 21.45 -6.79 -4.68
C ILE A 557 22.28 -5.51 -4.80
N ASN A 558 23.62 -5.68 -4.87
CA ASN A 558 24.58 -4.59 -5.07
C ASN A 558 24.44 -3.45 -4.05
N VAL A 559 24.03 -3.76 -2.82
CA VAL A 559 23.93 -2.77 -1.74
C VAL A 559 25.31 -2.17 -1.48
N PRO A 560 25.46 -0.80 -1.46
CA PRO A 560 26.76 -0.10 -1.35
C PRO A 560 27.51 -0.36 -0.05
#